data_31685a856eaef753d1213cebd47fcb9f
#
_entry.id   31685a856eaef753d1213cebd47fcb9f
#
_cell.length_a   1.000
_cell.length_b   1.000
_cell.length_c   1.000
_cell.angle_alpha   90.00
_cell.angle_beta   90.00
_cell.angle_gamma   90.00
#
_symmetry.space_group_name_H-M   'P 1'
#
loop_
_entity.id
_entity.type
_entity.pdbx_description
1 polymer ?
#
loop_
_entity_poly.entity_id
_entity_poly.type
_entity_poly.pdbx_seq_one_letter_code
_entity_poly.pdbx_strand_id
1 'polypeptide(L)'
;GYESRSKAIQDAVRLYVSERKWLQDENANQTGVILMVYDHEKRGIDSELTESQHHHQELISSTMHIHLGVRDCLEVIAVKGKGSEIRHLSDELATKKGVKILKSVIVTV
;
A
#
# COMPACT_ATOMS: atom_id res chain seq x y z
N GLY A 1 -7.77 -1.60 23.89
CA GLY A 1 -6.77 -2.30 24.65
C GLY A 1 -6.92 -3.79 24.68
N TYR A 2 -5.87 -4.43 25.15
CA TYR A 2 -5.84 -5.89 25.26
C TYR A 2 -6.12 -6.31 26.69
N GLU A 3 -6.93 -7.35 26.84
CA GLU A 3 -7.25 -7.89 28.17
C GLU A 3 -6.11 -8.67 28.79
N SER A 4 -5.16 -9.17 27.98
CA SER A 4 -4.01 -9.90 28.49
C SER A 4 -2.74 -9.56 27.72
N ARG A 5 -1.60 -9.66 28.44
CA ARG A 5 -0.29 -9.47 27.83
C ARG A 5 0.00 -10.54 26.79
N SER A 6 -0.38 -11.79 27.09
CA SER A 6 -0.15 -12.91 26.20
C SER A 6 -0.79 -12.69 24.84
N LYS A 7 -2.03 -12.22 24.83
CA LYS A 7 -2.75 -11.94 23.58
C LYS A 7 -2.07 -10.82 22.82
N ALA A 8 -1.70 -9.74 23.50
CA ALA A 8 -1.01 -8.61 22.87
C ALA A 8 0.32 -9.04 22.24
N ILE A 9 1.10 -9.85 22.95
CA ILE A 9 2.39 -10.34 22.45
C ILE A 9 2.19 -11.25 21.25
N GLN A 10 1.22 -12.18 21.31
CA GLN A 10 0.92 -13.07 20.19
C GLN A 10 0.54 -12.29 18.95
N ASP A 11 -0.31 -11.29 19.09
CA ASP A 11 -0.76 -10.49 17.96
C ASP A 11 0.38 -9.66 17.38
N ALA A 12 1.24 -9.11 18.23
CA ALA A 12 2.42 -8.36 17.80
C ALA A 12 3.39 -9.26 17.01
N VAL A 13 3.61 -10.49 17.49
CA VAL A 13 4.47 -11.44 16.81
C VAL A 13 3.88 -11.83 15.46
N ARG A 14 2.58 -12.09 15.38
CA ARG A 14 1.93 -12.43 14.11
C ARG A 14 2.08 -11.31 13.09
N LEU A 15 1.89 -10.08 13.53
CA LEU A 15 2.02 -8.92 12.65
C LEU A 15 3.45 -8.81 12.14
N TYR A 16 4.43 -8.96 13.02
CA TYR A 16 5.84 -8.90 12.67
C TYR A 16 6.22 -9.99 11.67
N VAL A 17 5.78 -11.22 11.93
CA VAL A 17 6.06 -12.36 11.04
C VAL A 17 5.43 -12.14 9.67
N SER A 18 4.20 -11.64 9.62
CA SER A 18 3.50 -11.35 8.38
C SER A 18 4.27 -10.33 7.54
N GLU A 19 4.74 -9.25 8.16
CA GLU A 19 5.53 -8.24 7.46
C GLU A 19 6.87 -8.78 6.97
N ARG A 20 7.51 -9.65 7.74
CA ARG A 20 8.78 -10.27 7.35
C ARG A 20 8.63 -11.22 6.18
N LYS A 21 7.52 -11.96 6.11
CA LYS A 21 7.24 -12.84 4.96
C LYS A 21 7.19 -12.04 3.67
N TRP A 22 6.56 -10.90 3.70
CA TRP A 22 6.47 -9.99 2.58
C TRP A 22 7.86 -9.59 2.07
N LEU A 23 8.80 -9.35 2.97
CA LEU A 23 10.16 -8.97 2.62
C LEU A 23 11.02 -10.14 2.16
N GLN A 24 10.76 -11.35 2.64
CA GLN A 24 11.60 -12.52 2.40
C GLN A 24 11.27 -13.26 1.10
N ASP A 25 10.02 -13.30 0.72
CA ASP A 25 9.60 -14.04 -0.47
C ASP A 25 8.96 -13.14 -1.50
N GLU A 26 9.80 -12.44 -2.24
CA GLU A 26 9.38 -11.50 -3.27
C GLU A 26 8.77 -12.17 -4.49
N ASN A 27 9.03 -13.45 -4.69
CA ASN A 27 8.50 -14.18 -5.84
C ASN A 27 7.14 -14.82 -5.57
N ALA A 28 6.76 -14.95 -4.31
CA ALA A 28 5.46 -15.50 -3.97
C ALA A 28 4.34 -14.53 -4.33
N ASN A 29 3.17 -15.08 -4.63
CA ASN A 29 1.98 -14.28 -4.82
C ASN A 29 1.53 -13.73 -3.48
N GLN A 30 1.29 -12.42 -3.46
CA GLN A 30 0.92 -11.69 -2.28
C GLN A 30 -0.40 -10.96 -2.51
N THR A 31 -1.09 -10.64 -1.43
CA THR A 31 -2.33 -9.87 -1.47
C THR A 31 -2.26 -8.81 -0.38
N GLY A 32 -2.70 -7.62 -0.69
CA GLY A 32 -2.69 -6.55 0.30
C GLY A 32 -3.24 -5.25 -0.23
N VAL A 33 -2.90 -4.18 0.45
CA VAL A 33 -3.30 -2.83 0.04
C VAL A 33 -2.10 -1.89 0.10
N ILE A 34 -2.12 -0.92 -0.80
CA ILE A 34 -1.23 0.24 -0.73
C ILE A 34 -2.09 1.41 -0.29
N LEU A 35 -1.69 2.06 0.78
CA LEU A 35 -2.35 3.25 1.31
C LEU A 35 -1.49 4.45 0.97
N MET A 36 -2.10 5.46 0.35
CA MET A 36 -1.35 6.61 -0.11
C MET A 36 -2.13 7.89 0.20
N VAL A 37 -1.46 8.87 0.81
CA VAL A 37 -2.01 10.21 1.00
C VAL A 37 -1.23 11.15 0.10
N TYR A 38 -1.92 11.90 -0.73
CA TYR A 38 -1.27 12.83 -1.64
C TYR A 38 -2.05 14.14 -1.72
N ASP A 39 -1.35 15.20 -2.11
CA ASP A 39 -1.89 16.53 -2.32
C ASP A 39 -2.45 16.59 -3.75
N HIS A 40 -3.77 16.49 -3.90
CA HIS A 40 -4.39 16.47 -5.22
C HIS A 40 -4.30 17.79 -5.96
N GLU A 41 -3.95 18.87 -5.26
CA GLU A 41 -3.73 20.17 -5.90
C GLU A 41 -2.33 20.32 -6.49
N LYS A 42 -1.43 19.40 -6.18
CA LYS A 42 -0.08 19.41 -6.76
C LYS A 42 -0.18 19.20 -8.26
N ARG A 43 0.42 20.13 -9.02
CA ARG A 43 0.33 20.10 -10.47
C ARG A 43 0.86 18.79 -11.05
N GLY A 44 0.03 18.13 -11.85
CA GLY A 44 0.41 16.91 -12.55
C GLY A 44 0.28 15.63 -11.75
N ILE A 45 -0.04 15.71 -10.45
CA ILE A 45 -0.07 14.52 -9.60
C ILE A 45 -1.11 13.50 -10.08
N ASP A 46 -2.31 13.95 -10.45
CA ASP A 46 -3.37 13.03 -10.89
C ASP A 46 -2.95 12.24 -12.12
N SER A 47 -2.34 12.91 -13.10
CA SER A 47 -1.87 12.26 -14.32
C SER A 47 -0.75 11.27 -14.03
N GLU A 48 0.20 11.65 -13.19
CA GLU A 48 1.34 10.79 -12.85
C GLU A 48 0.90 9.54 -12.08
N LEU A 49 -0.02 9.70 -11.14
CA LEU A 49 -0.53 8.55 -10.38
C LEU A 49 -1.36 7.62 -11.25
N THR A 50 -2.18 8.18 -12.12
CA THR A 50 -2.99 7.40 -13.05
C THR A 50 -2.10 6.62 -14.02
N GLU A 51 -1.06 7.25 -14.54
CA GLU A 51 -0.14 6.59 -15.46
C GLU A 51 0.61 5.45 -14.79
N SER A 52 1.13 5.66 -13.58
CA SER A 52 1.81 4.62 -12.81
C SER A 52 0.90 3.42 -12.57
N GLN A 53 -0.34 3.68 -12.18
CA GLN A 53 -1.30 2.61 -11.92
C GLN A 53 -1.68 1.89 -13.21
N HIS A 54 -1.78 2.60 -14.31
CA HIS A 54 -2.08 2.00 -15.60
C HIS A 54 -0.98 1.03 -16.04
N HIS A 55 0.28 1.37 -15.80
CA HIS A 55 1.40 0.48 -16.11
C HIS A 55 1.40 -0.80 -15.27
N HIS A 56 0.73 -0.79 -14.13
CA HIS A 56 0.66 -1.93 -13.22
C HIS A 56 -0.75 -2.44 -13.01
N GLN A 57 -1.62 -2.22 -13.99
CA GLN A 57 -3.04 -2.54 -13.85
C GLN A 57 -3.32 -4.01 -13.54
N GLU A 58 -2.43 -4.91 -13.94
CA GLU A 58 -2.57 -6.34 -13.67
C GLU A 58 -2.48 -6.65 -12.17
N LEU A 59 -1.79 -5.80 -11.41
CA LEU A 59 -1.65 -5.96 -9.97
C LEU A 59 -2.83 -5.40 -9.20
N ILE A 60 -3.57 -4.47 -9.81
CA ILE A 60 -4.56 -3.68 -9.10
C ILE A 60 -5.95 -4.31 -9.26
N SER A 61 -6.54 -4.71 -8.14
CA SER A 61 -7.89 -5.29 -8.12
C SER A 61 -8.96 -4.21 -8.04
N SER A 62 -8.74 -3.19 -7.23
CA SER A 62 -9.66 -2.06 -7.09
C SER A 62 -8.96 -0.90 -6.40
N THR A 63 -9.53 0.28 -6.54
CA THR A 63 -9.04 1.48 -5.87
C THR A 63 -10.22 2.22 -5.25
N MET A 64 -9.93 2.95 -4.15
CA MET A 64 -10.92 3.77 -3.47
C MET A 64 -10.27 5.10 -3.12
N HIS A 65 -10.98 6.19 -3.35
CA HIS A 65 -10.51 7.54 -3.04
C HIS A 65 -11.36 8.14 -1.94
N ILE A 66 -10.70 8.74 -0.96
CA ILE A 66 -11.37 9.42 0.16
C ILE A 66 -10.75 10.81 0.30
N HIS A 67 -11.57 11.84 0.22
CA HIS A 67 -11.10 13.20 0.45
C HIS A 67 -10.91 13.44 1.95
N LEU A 68 -9.71 13.90 2.33
CA LEU A 68 -9.36 14.17 3.72
C LEU A 68 -9.44 15.66 4.07
N GLY A 69 -9.88 16.47 3.15
CA GLY A 69 -9.94 17.91 3.29
C GLY A 69 -9.86 18.56 1.94
N VAL A 70 -9.43 19.82 1.91
CA VAL A 70 -9.40 20.59 0.66
C VAL A 70 -8.30 20.08 -0.29
N ARG A 71 -7.18 19.67 0.26
CA ARG A 71 -5.99 19.33 -0.54
C ARG A 71 -5.65 17.85 -0.55
N ASP A 72 -5.86 17.18 0.55
CA ASP A 72 -5.36 15.82 0.72
C ASP A 72 -6.39 14.77 0.32
N CYS A 73 -5.91 13.76 -0.37
CA CYS A 73 -6.71 12.62 -0.78
C CYS A 73 -6.03 11.35 -0.27
N LEU A 74 -6.81 10.46 0.31
CA LEU A 74 -6.36 9.12 0.64
C LEU A 74 -6.80 8.18 -0.48
N GLU A 75 -5.87 7.46 -1.04
CA GLU A 75 -6.18 6.42 -2.00
C GLU A 75 -5.83 5.07 -1.39
N VAL A 76 -6.76 4.13 -1.50
CA VAL A 76 -6.58 2.75 -1.06
C VAL A 76 -6.55 1.88 -2.31
N ILE A 77 -5.43 1.20 -2.55
CA ILE A 77 -5.23 0.39 -3.75
C ILE A 77 -5.12 -1.06 -3.32
N ALA A 78 -6.13 -1.87 -3.66
CA ALA A 78 -6.08 -3.30 -3.39
C ALA A 78 -5.23 -3.96 -4.47
N VAL A 79 -4.24 -4.74 -4.03
CA VAL A 79 -3.26 -5.34 -4.94
C VAL A 79 -3.15 -6.85 -4.73
N LYS A 80 -2.82 -7.55 -5.81
CA LYS A 80 -2.60 -8.97 -5.81
C LYS A 80 -1.60 -9.30 -6.93
N GLY A 81 -0.56 -10.04 -6.59
CA GLY A 81 0.47 -10.41 -7.56
C GLY A 81 1.77 -10.77 -6.87
N LYS A 82 2.84 -10.82 -7.63
CA LYS A 82 4.16 -11.10 -7.06
C LYS A 82 4.58 -9.98 -6.12
N GLY A 83 5.17 -10.37 -4.99
CA GLY A 83 5.65 -9.41 -4.01
C GLY A 83 6.60 -8.37 -4.59
N SER A 84 7.52 -8.81 -5.46
CA SER A 84 8.47 -7.91 -6.11
C SER A 84 7.76 -6.86 -6.98
N GLU A 85 6.70 -7.24 -7.67
CA GLU A 85 5.95 -6.33 -8.52
C GLU A 85 5.14 -5.33 -7.70
N ILE A 86 4.55 -5.79 -6.60
CA ILE A 86 3.82 -4.91 -5.69
C ILE A 86 4.78 -3.89 -5.07
N ARG A 87 5.97 -4.35 -4.67
CA ARG A 87 7.00 -3.45 -4.13
C ARG A 87 7.42 -2.41 -5.16
N HIS A 88 7.61 -2.85 -6.41
CA HIS A 88 7.99 -1.93 -7.48
C HIS A 88 6.93 -0.83 -7.67
N LEU A 89 5.66 -1.20 -7.69
CA LEU A 89 4.57 -0.23 -7.77
C LEU A 89 4.57 0.73 -6.58
N SER A 90 4.72 0.19 -5.37
CA SER A 90 4.79 0.98 -4.13
C SER A 90 5.92 2.01 -4.19
N ASP A 91 7.10 1.56 -4.58
CA ASP A 91 8.28 2.43 -4.66
C ASP A 91 8.10 3.50 -5.72
N GLU A 92 7.54 3.15 -6.86
CA GLU A 92 7.27 4.09 -7.94
C GLU A 92 6.30 5.19 -7.50
N LEU A 93 5.21 4.81 -6.85
CA LEU A 93 4.23 5.77 -6.35
C LEU A 93 4.85 6.69 -5.27
N ALA A 94 5.68 6.13 -4.42
CA ALA A 94 6.33 6.89 -3.35
C ALA A 94 7.25 8.00 -3.88
N THR A 95 7.75 7.87 -5.10
CA THR A 95 8.64 8.88 -5.68
C THR A 95 7.92 10.09 -6.27
N LYS A 96 6.61 10.03 -6.44
CA LYS A 96 5.86 11.12 -7.06
C LYS A 96 5.76 12.32 -6.13
N LYS A 97 6.03 13.51 -6.69
CA LYS A 97 5.91 14.75 -5.92
C LYS A 97 4.45 14.97 -5.56
N GLY A 98 4.19 15.27 -4.32
CA GLY A 98 2.83 15.42 -3.82
C GLY A 98 2.35 14.24 -2.99
N VAL A 99 2.99 13.08 -3.11
CA VAL A 99 2.72 11.94 -2.25
C VAL A 99 3.38 12.19 -0.90
N LYS A 100 2.57 12.26 0.14
CA LYS A 100 3.02 12.60 1.49
C LYS A 100 3.29 11.37 2.34
N ILE A 101 2.43 10.36 2.20
CA ILE A 101 2.50 9.13 2.99
C ILE A 101 2.20 7.98 2.04
N LEU A 102 3.00 6.93 2.13
CA LEU A 102 2.70 5.69 1.43
C LEU A 102 3.03 4.52 2.34
N LYS A 103 2.11 3.58 2.43
CA LYS A 103 2.28 2.41 3.27
C LYS A 103 1.67 1.20 2.58
N SER A 104 2.43 0.11 2.55
CA SER A 104 1.95 -1.17 2.01
C SER A 104 1.65 -2.11 3.16
N VAL A 105 0.48 -2.74 3.12
CA VAL A 105 0.07 -3.73 4.12
C VAL A 105 -0.25 -5.02 3.38
N ILE A 106 0.54 -6.05 3.65
CA ILE A 106 0.39 -7.35 3.00
C ILE A 106 -0.32 -8.31 3.96
N VAL A 107 -1.34 -8.96 3.45
CA VAL A 107 -2.21 -9.85 4.23
C VAL A 107 -2.22 -11.27 3.66
N THR A 108 -1.09 -11.74 3.20
CA THR A 108 -0.99 -13.07 2.62
C THR A 108 -1.33 -14.15 3.65
N VAL A 109 -2.15 -15.07 3.23
CA VAL A 109 -2.63 -16.17 4.07
C VAL A 109 -1.69 -17.36 3.97
#